data_eb00fab50828aea6a058c37fc7440d25
#
_entry.id   eb00fab50828aea6a058c37fc7440d25
#
_cell.length_a   1.000
_cell.length_b   1.000
_cell.length_c   1.000
_cell.angle_alpha   90.00
_cell.angle_beta   90.00
_cell.angle_gamma   90.00
#
_symmetry.space_group_name_H-M   'P 1'
#
loop_
_entity.id
_entity.type
_entity.pdbx_description
1 polymer ?
#
loop_
_entity_poly.entity_id
_entity_poly.type
_entity_poly.pdbx_seq_one_letter_code
_entity_poly.pdbx_strand_id
1 'polypeptide(L)'
;MVLGNSFSNLLVAAKNVEDTSMPHYPQSPSKTRSPRVRVPNNESIRFNLGGHQVSAVLQKISLTGGLAEFPVSIGGATIAEAKVNTLSGPVSGLVEFLPPQGGTHTYPFRFIALSDQDYARLNATLQFMHKQGFGD
;
A
#
# COMPACT_ATOMS: atom_id res chain seq x y z
N MET A 1 1.58 -7.32 -23.78
CA MET A 1 1.89 -7.69 -23.54
C MET A 1 2.38 -7.81 -23.39
N VAL A 2 2.08 -7.39 -22.98
CA VAL A 2 2.54 -7.70 -22.57
C VAL A 2 3.03 -7.71 -22.19
N LEU A 3 2.98 -7.48 -21.80
CA LEU A 3 3.48 -7.85 -21.27
C LEU A 3 3.82 -7.97 -21.23
N GLY A 4 3.63 -7.46 -21.13
CA GLY A 4 3.96 -7.95 -20.85
C GLY A 4 4.31 -8.07 -20.75
N ASN A 5 4.08 -8.05 -20.29
CA ASN A 5 4.45 -8.55 -20.08
C ASN A 5 4.79 -8.92 -19.93
N SER A 6 4.48 -8.82 -19.70
CA SER A 6 4.74 -9.44 -19.44
C SER A 6 4.87 -9.81 -19.06
N PHE A 7 4.63 -9.88 -18.56
CA PHE A 7 4.66 -10.58 -18.15
C PHE A 7 4.32 -10.89 -18.42
N SER A 8 3.86 -10.44 -18.22
CA SER A 8 3.57 -10.95 -18.29
C SER A 8 3.45 -11.36 -18.46
N ASN A 9 3.15 -11.41 -18.30
CA ASN A 9 3.08 -12.03 -18.29
C ASN A 9 3.20 -12.47 -17.99
N LEU A 10 2.95 -12.54 -17.72
CA LEU A 10 3.04 -13.14 -17.32
C LEU A 10 2.87 -13.34 -17.12
N LEU A 11 2.52 -13.31 -16.86
CA LEU A 11 2.30 -13.71 -16.60
C LEU A 11 2.07 -13.82 -16.72
N VAL A 12 1.75 -13.82 -16.63
CA VAL A 12 1.49 -14.09 -16.62
C VAL A 12 1.25 -14.40 -16.46
N ALA A 13 0.85 -14.52 -16.31
CA ALA A 13 0.63 -14.93 -16.14
C ALA A 13 0.28 -15.24 -15.89
N ALA A 14 0.03 -15.45 -15.68
CA ALA A 14 -0.29 -15.77 -15.41
C ALA A 14 -0.69 -16.01 -15.29
N LYS A 15 -1.04 -16.28 -15.02
CA LYS A 15 -1.50 -16.54 -14.89
C LYS A 15 -2.06 -16.70 -14.91
N ASN A 16 -2.49 -17.03 -14.66
CA ASN A 16 -3.21 -17.08 -14.57
C ASN A 16 -3.93 -17.09 -14.63
N VAL A 17 -4.28 -17.30 -14.85
CA VAL A 17 -5.09 -17.23 -14.66
C VAL A 17 -5.86 -17.03 -14.54
N GLU A 18 -6.26 -17.17 -14.28
CA GLU A 18 -7.19 -16.96 -14.05
C GLU A 18 -7.79 -16.09 -13.97
N ASP A 19 -8.23 -15.95 -14.11
CA ASP A 19 -8.74 -15.00 -14.12
C ASP A 19 -8.76 -14.05 -13.41
N THR A 20 -8.32 -13.84 -13.43
CA THR A 20 -8.69 -12.87 -12.80
C THR A 20 -8.46 -11.51 -13.37
N SER A 21 -9.31 -10.94 -13.94
CA SER A 21 -9.36 -9.59 -14.42
C SER A 21 -9.93 -8.65 -13.40
N MET A 22 -10.17 -9.12 -12.21
CA MET A 22 -10.73 -8.30 -11.14
C MET A 22 -9.64 -7.56 -10.39
N PRO A 23 -9.92 -6.34 -9.92
CA PRO A 23 -8.95 -5.67 -9.07
C PRO A 23 -8.71 -6.47 -7.80
N HIS A 24 -7.52 -6.29 -7.26
CA HIS A 24 -7.19 -6.90 -6.00
C HIS A 24 -7.78 -6.11 -4.86
N TYR A 25 -8.52 -6.80 -4.00
CA TYR A 25 -9.04 -6.21 -2.78
C TYR A 25 -8.32 -6.87 -1.62
N PRO A 26 -7.39 -6.15 -0.97
CA PRO A 26 -6.68 -6.73 0.15
C PRO A 26 -7.65 -7.17 1.23
N GLN A 27 -7.45 -8.36 1.71
CA GLN A 27 -8.30 -8.91 2.76
C GLN A 27 -7.44 -9.33 3.91
N SER A 28 -7.91 -9.00 5.08
CA SER A 28 -7.22 -9.44 6.28
C SER A 28 -7.39 -10.95 6.41
N PRO A 29 -6.30 -11.69 6.48
CA PRO A 29 -6.42 -13.13 6.75
C PRO A 29 -7.03 -13.31 8.12
N SER A 30 -7.79 -14.39 8.27
CA SER A 30 -8.45 -14.66 9.52
C SER A 30 -7.48 -14.89 10.67
N LYS A 31 -6.28 -15.35 10.39
CA LYS A 31 -5.36 -15.78 11.43
C LYS A 31 -3.99 -15.15 11.37
N THR A 32 -3.60 -14.62 10.23
CA THR A 32 -2.26 -14.07 10.09
C THR A 32 -2.36 -12.69 9.50
N ARG A 33 -1.50 -11.82 10.01
CA ARG A 33 -1.34 -10.48 9.46
C ARG A 33 -0.41 -10.56 8.27
N SER A 34 -0.70 -9.74 7.25
CA SER A 34 0.24 -9.58 6.15
C SER A 34 1.58 -9.10 6.68
N PRO A 35 2.69 -9.64 6.16
CA PRO A 35 4.00 -9.17 6.57
C PRO A 35 4.15 -7.68 6.37
N ARG A 36 4.70 -7.00 7.36
CA ARG A 36 4.95 -5.57 7.31
C ARG A 36 6.43 -5.30 7.20
N VAL A 37 6.77 -4.18 6.62
CA VAL A 37 8.14 -3.70 6.59
C VAL A 37 8.19 -2.31 7.21
N ARG A 38 9.31 -2.01 7.85
CA ARG A 38 9.61 -0.67 8.32
C ARG A 38 10.14 0.14 7.15
N VAL A 39 9.69 1.37 7.05
CA VAL A 39 10.08 2.25 5.96
C VAL A 39 11.12 3.24 6.49
N PRO A 40 12.36 3.15 6.02
CA PRO A 40 13.41 4.05 6.47
C PRO A 40 13.38 5.39 5.75
N ASN A 41 14.22 6.32 6.21
CA ASN A 41 14.52 7.56 5.49
C ASN A 41 13.34 8.51 5.33
N ASN A 42 12.35 8.43 6.20
CA ASN A 42 11.23 9.36 6.21
C ASN A 42 10.55 9.47 4.84
N GLU A 43 10.29 8.33 4.21
CA GLU A 43 9.63 8.32 2.92
C GLU A 43 8.25 8.93 3.01
N SER A 44 7.89 9.71 1.98
CA SER A 44 6.60 10.37 1.93
C SER A 44 5.56 9.50 1.29
N ILE A 45 4.36 9.59 1.82
CA ILE A 45 3.16 9.06 1.19
C ILE A 45 2.17 10.21 1.09
N ARG A 46 1.47 10.32 -0.02
CA ARG A 46 0.49 11.39 -0.23
C ARG A 46 -0.91 10.81 -0.20
N PHE A 47 -1.78 11.55 0.46
CA PHE A 47 -3.20 11.19 0.53
C PHE A 47 -4.03 12.33 -0.02
N ASN A 48 -5.02 11.98 -0.82
CA ASN A 48 -6.01 12.94 -1.29
C ASN A 48 -7.22 12.84 -0.37
N LEU A 49 -7.42 13.87 0.43
CA LEU A 49 -8.48 13.93 1.43
C LEU A 49 -9.51 14.95 0.96
N GLY A 50 -10.54 14.48 0.25
CA GLY A 50 -11.61 15.37 -0.19
C GLY A 50 -11.14 16.50 -1.09
N GLY A 51 -10.20 16.24 -1.97
CA GLY A 51 -9.64 17.24 -2.86
C GLY A 51 -8.40 17.94 -2.37
N HIS A 52 -8.00 17.71 -1.12
CA HIS A 52 -6.76 18.24 -0.57
C HIS A 52 -5.71 17.16 -0.54
N GLN A 53 -4.52 17.50 -1.03
CA GLN A 53 -3.38 16.59 -0.92
C GLN A 53 -2.63 16.86 0.37
N VAL A 54 -2.41 15.81 1.13
CA VAL A 54 -1.66 15.88 2.39
C VAL A 54 -0.51 14.89 2.31
N SER A 55 0.68 15.36 2.64
CA SER A 55 1.85 14.49 2.72
C SER A 55 2.02 14.00 4.15
N ALA A 56 2.37 12.74 4.29
CA ALA A 56 2.65 12.13 5.57
C ALA A 56 3.95 11.35 5.47
N VAL A 57 4.50 10.98 6.61
CA VAL A 57 5.70 10.13 6.66
C VAL A 57 5.24 8.70 6.82
N LEU A 58 5.60 7.86 5.87
CA LEU A 58 5.25 6.44 5.91
C LEU A 58 6.21 5.72 6.84
N GLN A 59 5.66 5.08 7.86
CA GLN A 59 6.47 4.38 8.86
C GLN A 59 6.51 2.89 8.62
N LYS A 60 5.39 2.29 8.26
CA LYS A 60 5.29 0.86 7.99
C LYS A 60 4.33 0.65 6.85
N ILE A 61 4.54 -0.43 6.11
CA ILE A 61 3.65 -0.78 5.01
C ILE A 61 3.59 -2.30 4.84
N SER A 62 2.43 -2.77 4.41
CA SER A 62 2.19 -4.16 4.05
C SER A 62 1.24 -4.20 2.87
N LEU A 63 0.92 -5.40 2.41
CA LEU A 63 -0.06 -5.55 1.32
C LEU A 63 -1.47 -5.16 1.73
N THR A 64 -1.75 -5.09 3.03
CA THR A 64 -3.09 -4.75 3.50
C THR A 64 -3.22 -3.35 4.03
N GLY A 65 -2.13 -2.64 4.25
CA GLY A 65 -2.18 -1.27 4.76
C GLY A 65 -0.85 -0.82 5.32
N GLY A 66 -0.89 0.15 6.22
CA GLY A 66 0.33 0.69 6.77
C GLY A 66 0.07 1.63 7.92
N LEU A 67 1.10 2.39 8.25
CA LEU A 67 1.11 3.35 9.35
C LEU A 67 1.79 4.62 8.85
N ALA A 68 1.10 5.74 8.96
CA ALA A 68 1.63 7.01 8.47
C ALA A 68 1.48 8.09 9.52
N GLU A 69 2.51 8.91 9.63
CA GLU A 69 2.52 10.03 10.57
C GLU A 69 2.25 11.32 9.82
N PHE A 70 1.24 12.07 10.27
CA PHE A 70 0.84 13.33 9.67
C PHE A 70 1.37 14.51 10.47
N PRO A 71 1.60 15.64 9.80
CA PRO A 71 2.04 16.84 10.53
C PRO A 71 0.94 17.41 11.42
N VAL A 72 -0.31 17.15 11.09
CA VAL A 72 -1.47 17.63 11.85
C VAL A 72 -2.53 16.53 11.86
N SER A 73 -3.51 16.70 12.73
CA SER A 73 -4.66 15.79 12.74
C SER A 73 -5.42 15.90 11.43
N ILE A 74 -5.85 14.76 10.89
CA ILE A 74 -6.65 14.74 9.66
C ILE A 74 -8.15 14.87 9.93
N GLY A 75 -8.54 15.07 11.19
CA GLY A 75 -9.93 15.27 11.54
C GLY A 75 -10.74 14.01 11.35
N GLY A 76 -11.94 14.17 10.80
CA GLY A 76 -12.83 13.05 10.60
C GLY A 76 -12.71 12.35 9.25
N ALA A 77 -11.66 12.63 8.49
CA ALA A 77 -11.46 11.97 7.22
C ALA A 77 -11.22 10.48 7.44
N THR A 78 -11.95 9.64 6.71
CA THR A 78 -11.84 8.20 6.87
C THR A 78 -11.36 7.50 5.61
N ILE A 79 -11.60 8.07 4.43
CA ILE A 79 -11.26 7.44 3.16
C ILE A 79 -10.45 8.42 2.32
N ALA A 80 -9.43 7.92 1.66
CA ALA A 80 -8.56 8.74 0.83
C ALA A 80 -7.94 7.89 -0.26
N GLU A 81 -7.50 8.56 -1.31
CA GLU A 81 -6.62 7.94 -2.29
C GLU A 81 -5.18 8.15 -1.83
N ALA A 82 -4.44 7.07 -1.73
CA ALA A 82 -3.05 7.10 -1.31
C ALA A 82 -2.14 6.92 -2.52
N LYS A 83 -1.03 7.63 -2.53
CA LYS A 83 0.00 7.47 -3.55
C LYS A 83 1.36 7.41 -2.90
N VAL A 84 2.14 6.42 -3.27
CA VAL A 84 3.49 6.28 -2.76
C VAL A 84 4.40 5.83 -3.89
N ASN A 85 5.61 6.39 -3.92
CA ASN A 85 6.62 5.96 -4.88
C ASN A 85 7.40 4.82 -4.28
N THR A 86 7.48 3.72 -5.00
CA THR A 86 8.22 2.54 -4.56
C THR A 86 9.35 2.25 -5.52
N LEU A 87 10.21 1.34 -5.14
CA LEU A 87 11.30 0.90 -5.99
C LEU A 87 10.79 0.27 -7.29
N SER A 88 9.59 -0.28 -7.27
CA SER A 88 8.99 -0.94 -8.43
C SER A 88 8.10 0.00 -9.23
N GLY A 89 8.00 1.27 -8.84
CA GLY A 89 7.18 2.27 -9.49
C GLY A 89 6.13 2.84 -8.57
N PRO A 90 5.32 3.79 -9.05
CA PRO A 90 4.29 4.39 -8.23
C PRO A 90 3.17 3.40 -7.91
N VAL A 91 2.67 3.48 -6.69
CA VAL A 91 1.54 2.67 -6.24
C VAL A 91 0.45 3.60 -5.76
N SER A 92 -0.76 3.40 -6.26
CA SER A 92 -1.94 4.14 -5.85
C SER A 92 -2.99 3.17 -5.33
N GLY A 93 -3.70 3.57 -4.31
CA GLY A 93 -4.75 2.74 -3.77
C GLY A 93 -5.76 3.54 -2.99
N LEU A 94 -6.94 2.98 -2.80
CA LEU A 94 -7.95 3.57 -1.95
C LEU A 94 -7.75 3.01 -0.55
N VAL A 95 -7.71 3.90 0.44
CA VAL A 95 -7.45 3.50 1.82
C VAL A 95 -8.53 4.01 2.75
N GLU A 96 -8.68 3.31 3.86
CA GLU A 96 -9.48 3.75 4.99
C GLU A 96 -8.55 3.96 6.18
N PHE A 97 -8.70 5.11 6.85
CA PHE A 97 -7.94 5.39 8.06
C PHE A 97 -8.63 4.80 9.27
N LEU A 98 -7.83 4.28 10.16
CA LEU A 98 -8.28 3.77 11.45
C LEU A 98 -7.96 4.83 12.52
N PRO A 99 -8.51 4.71 13.73
CA PRO A 99 -8.24 5.71 14.77
C PRO A 99 -6.75 5.88 15.02
N PRO A 100 -6.30 7.12 15.31
CA PRO A 100 -4.89 7.36 15.56
C PRO A 100 -4.42 6.66 16.83
N GLN A 101 -3.13 6.38 16.88
CA GLN A 101 -2.55 5.69 18.02
C GLN A 101 -2.23 6.71 19.12
N GLY A 102 -2.75 6.42 20.32
CA GLY A 102 -2.23 7.05 21.53
C GLY A 102 -2.18 8.57 21.57
N GLY A 103 -3.13 9.27 20.96
CA GLY A 103 -3.13 10.73 20.98
C GLY A 103 -2.09 11.37 20.07
N THR A 104 -1.47 10.57 19.20
CA THR A 104 -0.49 11.06 18.22
C THR A 104 -1.20 11.40 16.91
N HIS A 105 -0.43 11.91 15.94
CA HIS A 105 -0.91 12.08 14.58
C HIS A 105 -0.49 10.91 13.70
N THR A 106 -0.29 9.76 14.27
CA THR A 106 0.09 8.54 13.57
C THR A 106 -1.16 7.71 13.36
N TYR A 107 -1.50 7.52 12.09
CA TYR A 107 -2.74 6.86 11.70
C TYR A 107 -2.45 5.54 11.00
N PRO A 108 -2.99 4.45 11.51
CA PRO A 108 -3.04 3.22 10.74
C PRO A 108 -4.00 3.41 9.58
N PHE A 109 -3.72 2.77 8.47
CA PHE A 109 -4.64 2.76 7.33
C PHE A 109 -4.66 1.37 6.73
N ARG A 110 -5.74 1.05 6.07
CA ARG A 110 -5.85 -0.20 5.33
C ARG A 110 -6.25 0.09 3.90
N PHE A 111 -5.74 -0.71 2.98
CA PHE A 111 -6.15 -0.62 1.60
C PHE A 111 -7.56 -1.18 1.46
N ILE A 112 -8.43 -0.41 0.82
CA ILE A 112 -9.76 -0.89 0.44
C ILE A 112 -9.68 -1.51 -0.95
N ALA A 113 -8.89 -0.91 -1.83
CA ALA A 113 -8.74 -1.40 -3.20
C ALA A 113 -7.38 -1.03 -3.76
N LEU A 114 -6.79 -1.96 -4.48
CA LEU A 114 -5.57 -1.78 -5.27
C LEU A 114 -5.81 -2.41 -6.62
N SER A 115 -5.33 -1.77 -7.69
CA SER A 115 -5.33 -2.43 -8.99
C SER A 115 -4.33 -3.59 -8.96
N ASP A 116 -4.47 -4.51 -9.92
CA ASP A 116 -3.53 -5.62 -10.01
C ASP A 116 -2.11 -5.15 -10.21
N GLN A 117 -1.93 -4.11 -11.01
CA GLN A 117 -0.61 -3.56 -11.27
C GLN A 117 -0.01 -2.92 -10.01
N ASP A 118 -0.82 -2.15 -9.29
CA ASP A 118 -0.35 -1.54 -8.05
C ASP A 118 -0.03 -2.60 -7.00
N TYR A 119 -0.85 -3.63 -6.92
CA TYR A 119 -0.60 -4.72 -6.01
C TYR A 119 0.73 -5.41 -6.34
N ALA A 120 0.99 -5.66 -7.63
CA ALA A 120 2.23 -6.33 -8.04
C ALA A 120 3.45 -5.48 -7.70
N ARG A 121 3.37 -4.17 -7.91
CA ARG A 121 4.46 -3.26 -7.57
C ARG A 121 4.71 -3.22 -6.07
N LEU A 122 3.64 -3.15 -5.30
CA LEU A 122 3.77 -3.14 -3.85
C LEU A 122 4.37 -4.44 -3.35
N ASN A 123 3.88 -5.56 -3.86
CA ASN A 123 4.37 -6.87 -3.46
C ASN A 123 5.87 -7.02 -3.76
N ALA A 124 6.29 -6.62 -4.95
CA ALA A 124 7.70 -6.70 -5.33
C ALA A 124 8.57 -5.85 -4.40
N THR A 125 8.10 -4.65 -4.08
CA THR A 125 8.83 -3.76 -3.18
C THR A 125 8.94 -4.36 -1.78
N LEU A 126 7.84 -4.92 -1.27
CA LEU A 126 7.86 -5.51 0.07
C LEU A 126 8.78 -6.71 0.15
N GLN A 127 8.79 -7.55 -0.88
CA GLN A 127 9.69 -8.69 -0.91
C GLN A 127 11.15 -8.25 -0.92
N PHE A 128 11.45 -7.23 -1.71
CA PHE A 128 12.80 -6.68 -1.74
C PHE A 128 13.20 -6.14 -0.37
N MET A 129 12.34 -5.36 0.25
CA MET A 129 12.63 -4.77 1.56
C MET A 129 12.80 -5.85 2.63
N HIS A 130 12.00 -6.89 2.58
CA HIS A 130 12.16 -8.02 3.50
C HIS A 130 13.54 -8.63 3.38
N LYS A 131 14.02 -8.82 2.16
CA LYS A 131 15.36 -9.38 1.93
C LYS A 131 16.45 -8.45 2.42
N GLN A 132 16.19 -7.16 2.44
CA GLN A 132 17.15 -6.17 2.92
C GLN A 132 17.11 -6.00 4.45
N GLY A 133 16.28 -6.75 5.14
CA GLY A 133 16.24 -6.72 6.60
C GLY A 133 15.26 -5.71 7.19
N PHE A 134 14.36 -5.15 6.41
CA PHE A 134 13.37 -4.20 6.91
C PHE A 134 12.08 -4.86 7.39
N GLY A 135 12.05 -6.17 7.46
CA GLY A 135 10.89 -6.86 8.01
C GLY A 135 10.60 -6.42 9.44
N ASP A 136 9.33 -6.26 9.77
CA ASP A 136 8.90 -5.79 11.07
C ASP A 136 8.36 -6.94 11.93
#